data_916bd7afca0b53bc55dab0c01d4b79ff
#
_entry.id   916bd7afca0b53bc55dab0c01d4b79ff
#
_cell.length_a   1.000
_cell.length_b   1.000
_cell.length_c   1.000
_cell.angle_alpha   90.00
_cell.angle_beta   90.00
_cell.angle_gamma   90.00
#
_symmetry.space_group_name_H-M   'P 1'
#
loop_
_entity.id
_entity.type
_entity.pdbx_description
1 polymer ?
#
loop_
_entity_poly.entity_id
_entity_poly.type
_entity_poly.pdbx_seq_one_letter_code
_entity_poly.pdbx_strand_id
1 'polypeptide(L)'
;TSAVTVSGVMPFTGHMLQITPLNAIWLITLGLCGLFVSLFNIDWHRHPQVKANGLLINLLMAAAVCAVVASNLGTMVVMAEIMALCAVFLTGGSKEGKLWFALGRLGTLLLAIACWLVWQRYGTLDLGLLDQRAQQLPLGSDIWLLGVIGFGL
;
A
#
# COMPACT_ATOMS: atom_id res chain seq x y z
N THR A 1 -16.16 -16.43 10.90
CA THR A 1 -15.28 -15.64 9.99
C THR A 1 -13.87 -16.10 10.21
N SER A 2 -13.39 -17.02 9.35
CA SER A 2 -12.02 -17.54 9.41
C SER A 2 -11.08 -16.48 8.81
N ALA A 3 -10.41 -15.73 9.64
CA ALA A 3 -9.28 -14.90 9.22
C ALA A 3 -8.04 -15.80 9.06
N VAL A 4 -7.47 -15.86 7.86
CA VAL A 4 -6.17 -16.48 7.66
C VAL A 4 -5.13 -15.46 8.09
N THR A 5 -4.44 -15.73 9.20
CA THR A 5 -3.40 -14.86 9.75
C THR A 5 -2.03 -15.44 9.46
N VAL A 6 -1.17 -14.66 8.81
CA VAL A 6 0.25 -14.99 8.65
C VAL A 6 1.03 -14.19 9.70
N SER A 7 1.65 -14.89 10.65
CA SER A 7 2.47 -14.27 11.70
C SER A 7 3.83 -13.87 11.17
N GLY A 8 4.22 -12.61 11.35
CA GLY A 8 5.56 -12.13 11.00
C GLY A 8 6.58 -12.31 12.13
N VAL A 9 7.84 -12.41 11.76
CA VAL A 9 8.98 -12.72 12.66
C VAL A 9 9.59 -11.44 13.28
N MET A 10 9.14 -10.25 12.90
CA MET A 10 9.71 -8.98 13.39
C MET A 10 8.83 -8.31 14.47
N PRO A 11 9.43 -7.63 15.48
CA PRO A 11 8.71 -7.01 16.59
C PRO A 11 7.72 -5.90 16.18
N PHE A 12 7.85 -5.35 14.96
CA PHE A 12 6.95 -4.36 14.38
C PHE A 12 5.78 -4.97 13.59
N THR A 13 5.81 -6.27 13.35
CA THR A 13 4.85 -6.98 12.52
C THR A 13 4.17 -8.05 13.36
N GLY A 14 3.07 -7.70 13.99
CA GLY A 14 2.12 -8.67 14.49
C GLY A 14 1.56 -9.53 13.34
N HIS A 15 0.29 -9.63 13.16
CA HIS A 15 -0.30 -10.25 11.98
C HIS A 15 -0.08 -9.34 10.76
N MET A 16 0.64 -9.81 9.73
CA MET A 16 0.95 -8.99 8.55
C MET A 16 -0.21 -8.85 7.57
N LEU A 17 -0.98 -9.92 7.43
CA LEU A 17 -2.02 -10.03 6.41
C LEU A 17 -3.31 -10.60 7.03
N GLN A 18 -4.43 -9.97 6.75
CA GLN A 18 -5.74 -10.41 7.20
C GLN A 18 -6.77 -10.24 6.09
N ILE A 19 -7.51 -11.28 5.78
CA ILE A 19 -8.59 -11.23 4.81
C ILE A 19 -9.92 -11.05 5.57
N THR A 20 -10.55 -9.90 5.35
CA THR A 20 -11.89 -9.60 5.84
C THR A 20 -12.89 -9.59 4.67
N PRO A 21 -14.20 -9.68 4.92
CA PRO A 21 -15.20 -9.57 3.85
C PRO A 21 -15.10 -8.26 3.06
N LEU A 22 -14.70 -7.17 3.71
CA LEU A 22 -14.47 -5.88 3.04
C LEU A 22 -13.28 -5.95 2.09
N ASN A 23 -12.18 -6.55 2.52
CA ASN A 23 -11.00 -6.73 1.67
C ASN A 23 -11.30 -7.64 0.47
N ALA A 24 -12.21 -8.61 0.61
CA ALA A 24 -12.61 -9.50 -0.48
C ALA A 24 -13.23 -8.72 -1.66
N ILE A 25 -14.04 -7.69 -1.39
CA ILE A 25 -14.63 -6.83 -2.44
C ILE A 25 -13.51 -6.11 -3.21
N TRP A 26 -12.55 -5.53 -2.49
CA TRP A 26 -11.41 -4.86 -3.11
C TRP A 26 -10.51 -5.81 -3.88
N LEU A 27 -10.30 -7.04 -3.38
CA LEU A 27 -9.53 -8.07 -4.08
C LEU A 27 -10.20 -8.51 -5.39
N ILE A 28 -11.52 -8.64 -5.41
CA ILE A 28 -12.29 -8.93 -6.63
C ILE A 28 -12.10 -7.80 -7.65
N THR A 29 -12.22 -6.55 -7.21
CA THR A 29 -12.04 -5.38 -8.08
C THR A 29 -10.62 -5.34 -8.66
N LEU A 30 -9.60 -5.53 -7.82
CA LEU A 30 -8.21 -5.59 -8.27
C LEU A 30 -7.96 -6.77 -9.21
N GLY A 31 -8.54 -7.94 -8.93
CA GLY A 31 -8.44 -9.11 -9.79
C GLY A 31 -9.04 -8.86 -11.17
N LEU A 32 -10.21 -8.23 -11.25
CA LEU A 32 -10.83 -7.82 -12.51
C LEU A 32 -9.96 -6.81 -13.27
N CYS A 33 -9.49 -5.77 -12.60
CA CYS A 33 -8.57 -4.81 -13.21
C CYS A 33 -7.31 -5.49 -13.75
N GLY A 34 -6.70 -6.36 -12.95
CA GLY A 34 -5.52 -7.13 -13.35
C GLY A 34 -5.77 -8.02 -14.56
N LEU A 35 -6.94 -8.65 -14.63
CA LEU A 35 -7.35 -9.46 -15.77
C LEU A 35 -7.45 -8.61 -17.04
N PHE A 36 -8.13 -7.47 -16.99
CA PHE A 36 -8.23 -6.56 -18.14
C PHE A 36 -6.87 -6.01 -18.57
N VAL A 37 -6.04 -5.59 -17.63
CA VAL A 37 -4.67 -5.14 -17.92
C VAL A 37 -3.84 -6.25 -18.55
N SER A 38 -3.97 -7.49 -18.05
CA SER A 38 -3.25 -8.65 -18.61
C SER A 38 -3.71 -8.97 -20.03
N LEU A 39 -5.00 -8.94 -20.31
CA LEU A 39 -5.55 -9.14 -21.66
C LEU A 39 -5.06 -8.07 -22.62
N PHE A 40 -5.09 -6.81 -22.21
CA PHE A 40 -4.57 -5.70 -23.01
C PHE A 40 -3.07 -5.85 -23.28
N ASN A 41 -2.32 -6.31 -22.31
CA ASN A 41 -0.86 -6.45 -22.39
C ASN A 41 -0.42 -7.56 -23.36
N ILE A 42 -1.27 -8.55 -23.65
CA ILE A 42 -0.97 -9.64 -24.62
C ILE A 42 -0.72 -9.04 -26.01
N ASP A 43 -1.54 -8.08 -26.45
CA ASP A 43 -1.35 -7.44 -27.74
C ASP A 43 -0.21 -6.41 -27.74
N TRP A 44 -0.02 -5.72 -26.62
CA TRP A 44 1.04 -4.73 -26.43
C TRP A 44 2.45 -5.33 -26.46
N HIS A 45 2.62 -6.58 -26.05
CA HIS A 45 3.91 -7.30 -26.08
C HIS A 45 4.51 -7.53 -27.46
N ARG A 46 3.77 -7.27 -28.53
CA ARG A 46 4.28 -7.31 -29.91
C ARG A 46 5.22 -6.15 -30.23
N HIS A 47 5.26 -5.12 -29.38
CA HIS A 47 6.16 -3.98 -29.57
C HIS A 47 7.48 -4.19 -28.81
N PRO A 48 8.66 -4.09 -29.48
CA PRO A 48 9.97 -4.46 -28.91
C PRO A 48 10.40 -3.59 -27.70
N GLN A 49 9.79 -2.43 -27.50
CA GLN A 49 10.10 -1.50 -26.41
C GLN A 49 9.44 -1.88 -25.06
N VAL A 50 8.59 -2.90 -25.02
CA VAL A 50 7.66 -3.15 -23.91
C VAL A 50 8.08 -4.30 -22.99
N LYS A 51 9.20 -4.99 -23.27
CA LYS A 51 9.60 -6.21 -22.54
C LYS A 51 9.79 -6.03 -21.02
N ALA A 52 10.12 -4.84 -20.54
CA ALA A 52 10.31 -4.56 -19.11
C ALA A 52 9.02 -4.28 -18.33
N ASN A 53 7.94 -3.91 -19.02
CA ASN A 53 6.72 -3.42 -18.37
C ASN A 53 5.90 -4.54 -17.70
N GLY A 54 5.95 -5.77 -18.20
CA GLY A 54 5.18 -6.89 -17.65
C GLY A 54 5.55 -7.23 -16.21
N LEU A 55 6.84 -7.23 -15.88
CA LEU A 55 7.32 -7.48 -14.52
C LEU A 55 6.88 -6.36 -13.58
N LEU A 56 7.00 -5.10 -14.00
CA LEU A 56 6.61 -3.94 -13.20
C LEU A 56 5.09 -3.90 -12.94
N ILE A 57 4.29 -4.25 -13.93
CA ILE A 57 2.83 -4.34 -13.79
C ILE A 57 2.46 -5.44 -12.80
N ASN A 58 3.08 -6.63 -12.91
CA ASN A 58 2.81 -7.73 -11.99
C ASN A 58 3.27 -7.39 -10.56
N LEU A 59 4.41 -6.72 -10.40
CA LEU A 59 4.89 -6.28 -9.10
C LEU A 59 3.97 -5.22 -8.48
N LEU A 60 3.49 -4.28 -9.29
CA LEU A 60 2.51 -3.27 -8.88
C LEU A 60 1.21 -3.93 -8.41
N MET A 61 0.68 -4.89 -9.17
CA MET A 61 -0.53 -5.62 -8.79
C MET A 61 -0.34 -6.45 -7.53
N ALA A 62 0.80 -7.13 -7.38
CA ALA A 62 1.13 -7.87 -6.17
C ALA A 62 1.22 -6.95 -4.95
N ALA A 63 1.88 -5.79 -5.08
CA ALA A 63 1.95 -4.80 -4.01
C ALA A 63 0.58 -4.23 -3.65
N ALA A 64 -0.30 -3.98 -4.64
CA ALA A 64 -1.67 -3.53 -4.41
C ALA A 64 -2.49 -4.57 -3.65
N VAL A 65 -2.41 -5.85 -4.02
CA VAL A 65 -3.07 -6.94 -3.29
C VAL A 65 -2.55 -7.02 -1.85
N CYS A 66 -1.23 -6.97 -1.65
CA CYS A 66 -0.64 -6.99 -0.31
C CYS A 66 -1.05 -5.77 0.52
N ALA A 67 -1.17 -4.59 -0.08
CA ALA A 67 -1.65 -3.39 0.62
C ALA A 67 -3.10 -3.53 1.10
N VAL A 68 -3.98 -4.12 0.27
CA VAL A 68 -5.40 -4.33 0.62
C VAL A 68 -5.57 -5.32 1.76
N VAL A 69 -4.75 -6.37 1.81
CA VAL A 69 -4.85 -7.39 2.88
C VAL A 69 -3.94 -7.10 4.07
N ALA A 70 -3.19 -6.00 4.05
CA ALA A 70 -2.33 -5.60 5.15
C ALA A 70 -3.15 -5.35 6.42
N SER A 71 -2.81 -6.01 7.51
CA SER A 71 -3.37 -5.77 8.84
C SER A 71 -2.50 -4.84 9.69
N ASN A 72 -1.35 -4.42 9.15
CA ASN A 72 -0.39 -3.57 9.82
C ASN A 72 -0.15 -2.29 9.01
N LEU A 73 -0.24 -1.14 9.66
CA LEU A 73 -0.08 0.17 9.03
C LEU A 73 1.30 0.33 8.37
N GLY A 74 2.36 -0.19 8.98
CA GLY A 74 3.71 -0.16 8.42
C GLY A 74 3.81 -0.98 7.13
N THR A 75 3.21 -2.16 7.08
CA THR A 75 3.15 -3.00 5.88
C THR A 75 2.42 -2.27 4.75
N MET A 76 1.30 -1.61 5.05
CA MET A 76 0.53 -0.84 4.08
C MET A 76 1.38 0.29 3.45
N VAL A 77 2.13 1.04 4.26
CA VAL A 77 3.02 2.11 3.78
C VAL A 77 4.14 1.55 2.90
N VAL A 78 4.77 0.43 3.29
CA VAL A 78 5.82 -0.21 2.47
C VAL A 78 5.27 -0.68 1.11
N MET A 79 4.07 -1.25 1.08
CA MET A 79 3.45 -1.68 -0.18
C MET A 79 3.08 -0.48 -1.06
N ALA A 80 2.61 0.63 -0.48
CA ALA A 80 2.38 1.87 -1.21
C ALA A 80 3.67 2.43 -1.83
N GLU A 81 4.81 2.33 -1.13
CA GLU A 81 6.12 2.70 -1.67
C GLU A 81 6.52 1.87 -2.88
N ILE A 82 6.33 0.55 -2.81
CA ILE A 82 6.61 -0.36 -3.93
C ILE A 82 5.73 -0.01 -5.12
N MET A 83 4.44 0.27 -4.90
CA MET A 83 3.51 0.69 -5.95
C MET A 83 3.97 2.00 -6.60
N ALA A 84 4.36 3.01 -5.81
CA ALA A 84 4.85 4.29 -6.30
C ALA A 84 6.12 4.13 -7.14
N LEU A 85 7.07 3.30 -6.70
CA LEU A 85 8.27 2.99 -7.49
C LEU A 85 7.93 2.33 -8.82
N CYS A 86 7.06 1.31 -8.82
CA CYS A 86 6.63 0.65 -10.05
C CYS A 86 5.97 1.64 -11.02
N ALA A 87 5.10 2.53 -10.52
CA ALA A 87 4.43 3.54 -11.33
C ALA A 87 5.43 4.50 -12.01
N VAL A 88 6.46 4.94 -11.28
CA VAL A 88 7.51 5.81 -11.84
C VAL A 88 8.29 5.13 -12.95
N PHE A 89 8.68 3.88 -12.76
CA PHE A 89 9.38 3.12 -13.80
C PHE A 89 8.49 2.87 -15.03
N LEU A 90 7.19 2.65 -14.83
CA LEU A 90 6.22 2.50 -15.91
C LEU A 90 6.02 3.79 -16.72
N THR A 91 6.17 4.98 -16.11
CA THR A 91 6.08 6.28 -16.82
C THR A 91 7.33 6.62 -17.64
N GLY A 92 8.34 5.76 -17.67
CA GLY A 92 9.54 5.92 -18.49
C GLY A 92 10.40 7.14 -18.14
N GLY A 93 10.28 7.70 -16.94
CA GLY A 93 11.08 8.83 -16.48
C GLY A 93 10.72 10.17 -17.12
N SER A 94 9.48 10.34 -17.60
CA SER A 94 8.95 11.61 -18.07
C SER A 94 9.09 12.73 -17.03
N LYS A 95 9.01 13.99 -17.45
CA LYS A 95 9.07 15.14 -16.50
C LYS A 95 7.92 15.08 -15.50
N GLU A 96 6.73 14.75 -16.00
CA GLU A 96 5.52 14.56 -15.20
C GLU A 96 5.66 13.41 -14.21
N GLY A 97 6.21 12.27 -14.64
CA GLY A 97 6.47 11.11 -13.79
C GLY A 97 7.45 11.43 -12.65
N LYS A 98 8.48 12.24 -12.91
CA LYS A 98 9.43 12.70 -11.88
C LYS A 98 8.76 13.62 -10.85
N LEU A 99 7.87 14.51 -11.29
CA LEU A 99 7.12 15.39 -10.39
C LEU A 99 6.18 14.58 -9.49
N TRP A 100 5.42 13.66 -10.06
CA TRP A 100 4.55 12.76 -9.29
C TRP A 100 5.33 11.90 -8.30
N PHE A 101 6.52 11.42 -8.70
CA PHE A 101 7.39 10.71 -7.78
C PHE A 101 7.85 11.58 -6.60
N ALA A 102 8.26 12.81 -6.87
CA ALA A 102 8.71 13.72 -5.81
C ALA A 102 7.58 14.04 -4.81
N LEU A 103 6.36 14.29 -5.32
CA LEU A 103 5.19 14.53 -4.48
C LEU A 103 4.81 13.29 -3.67
N GLY A 104 4.76 12.12 -4.30
CA GLY A 104 4.48 10.86 -3.61
C GLY A 104 5.51 10.55 -2.52
N ARG A 105 6.79 10.91 -2.72
CA ARG A 105 7.84 10.77 -1.69
C ARG A 105 7.58 11.66 -0.47
N LEU A 106 7.08 12.87 -0.66
CA LEU A 106 6.66 13.71 0.47
C LEU A 106 5.48 13.08 1.20
N GLY A 107 4.49 12.55 0.48
CA GLY A 107 3.35 11.85 1.08
C GLY A 107 3.77 10.65 1.93
N THR A 108 4.64 9.78 1.40
CA THR A 108 5.11 8.60 2.15
C THR A 108 6.01 8.94 3.33
N LEU A 109 6.80 10.03 3.27
CA LEU A 109 7.54 10.53 4.43
C LEU A 109 6.59 10.99 5.54
N LEU A 110 5.53 11.71 5.19
CA LEU A 110 4.51 12.13 6.16
C LEU A 110 3.79 10.92 6.77
N LEU A 111 3.46 9.91 5.97
CA LEU A 111 2.88 8.65 6.46
C LEU A 111 3.85 7.89 7.38
N ALA A 112 5.14 7.86 7.07
CA ALA A 112 6.15 7.24 7.92
C ALA A 112 6.26 7.96 9.28
N ILE A 113 6.21 9.30 9.29
CA ILE A 113 6.16 10.09 10.52
C ILE A 113 4.88 9.81 11.30
N ALA A 114 3.73 9.76 10.62
CA ALA A 114 2.45 9.41 11.24
C ALA A 114 2.50 8.01 11.87
N CYS A 115 3.04 7.01 11.18
CA CYS A 115 3.25 5.66 11.72
C CYS A 115 4.15 5.67 12.95
N TRP A 116 5.23 6.45 12.93
CA TRP A 116 6.12 6.60 14.08
C TRP A 116 5.38 7.18 15.30
N LEU A 117 4.60 8.23 15.10
CA LEU A 117 3.79 8.85 16.17
C LEU A 117 2.71 7.90 16.71
N VAL A 118 2.04 7.16 15.81
CA VAL A 118 1.09 6.11 16.19
C VAL A 118 1.78 5.05 17.05
N TRP A 119 2.95 4.58 16.61
CA TRP A 119 3.70 3.59 17.37
C TRP A 119 4.15 4.10 18.74
N GLN A 120 4.63 5.35 18.82
CA GLN A 120 4.98 5.96 20.12
C GLN A 120 3.78 6.08 21.06
N ARG A 121 2.61 6.43 20.53
CA ARG A 121 1.41 6.68 21.33
C ARG A 121 0.70 5.40 21.77
N TYR A 122 0.62 4.44 20.86
CA TYR A 122 -0.17 3.21 21.06
C TYR A 122 0.68 1.96 21.26
N GLY A 123 1.98 2.00 20.98
CA GLY A 123 2.90 0.87 21.08
C GLY A 123 2.62 -0.25 20.08
N THR A 124 1.81 -0.01 19.06
CA THR A 124 1.47 -0.98 18.03
C THR A 124 1.13 -0.28 16.71
N LEU A 125 1.34 -0.98 15.60
CA LEU A 125 0.89 -0.58 14.26
C LEU A 125 -0.16 -1.55 13.70
N ASP A 126 -0.56 -2.56 14.48
CA ASP A 126 -1.62 -3.50 14.11
C ASP A 126 -2.97 -2.80 14.15
N LEU A 127 -3.71 -2.82 13.03
CA LEU A 127 -4.97 -2.11 12.87
C LEU A 127 -6.05 -2.60 13.82
N GLY A 128 -6.08 -3.92 14.11
CA GLY A 128 -7.05 -4.49 15.04
C GLY A 128 -6.82 -4.05 16.49
N LEU A 129 -5.55 -3.97 16.90
CA LEU A 129 -5.18 -3.49 18.24
C LEU A 129 -5.30 -1.97 18.33
N LEU A 130 -5.04 -1.24 17.25
CA LEU A 130 -5.21 0.21 17.18
C LEU A 130 -6.66 0.62 17.40
N ASP A 131 -7.61 -0.09 16.78
CA ASP A 131 -9.04 0.20 16.94
C ASP A 131 -9.46 0.08 18.42
N GLN A 132 -9.03 -0.97 19.12
CA GLN A 132 -9.30 -1.16 20.53
C GLN A 132 -8.67 -0.07 21.42
N ARG A 133 -7.43 0.33 21.12
CA ARG A 133 -6.71 1.35 21.90
C ARG A 133 -7.19 2.76 21.60
N ALA A 134 -7.61 3.04 20.36
CA ALA A 134 -8.16 4.33 19.98
C ALA A 134 -9.49 4.65 20.67
N GLN A 135 -10.26 3.65 21.06
CA GLN A 135 -11.46 3.84 21.88
C GLN A 135 -11.14 4.34 23.31
N GLN A 136 -9.96 4.00 23.83
CA GLN A 136 -9.51 4.43 25.15
C GLN A 136 -8.71 5.74 25.10
N LEU A 137 -7.97 5.95 24.04
CA LEU A 137 -7.11 7.12 23.86
C LEU A 137 -7.34 7.69 22.44
N PRO A 138 -8.08 8.80 22.29
CA PRO A 138 -8.41 9.33 20.97
C PRO A 138 -7.17 9.75 20.20
N LEU A 139 -7.23 9.62 18.86
CA LEU A 139 -6.16 10.04 17.96
C LEU A 139 -5.87 11.53 18.17
N GLY A 140 -4.60 11.90 18.28
CA GLY A 140 -4.19 13.30 18.29
C GLY A 140 -4.47 13.96 16.94
N SER A 141 -4.81 15.25 16.97
CA SER A 141 -5.08 16.04 15.75
C SER A 141 -3.87 16.10 14.82
N ASP A 142 -2.67 16.05 15.36
CA ASP A 142 -1.39 15.98 14.65
C ASP A 142 -1.24 14.71 13.80
N ILE A 143 -1.53 13.54 14.38
CA ILE A 143 -1.47 12.25 13.69
C ILE A 143 -2.54 12.19 12.59
N TRP A 144 -3.76 12.65 12.91
CA TRP A 144 -4.85 12.69 11.94
C TRP A 144 -4.51 13.57 10.74
N LEU A 145 -3.96 14.76 10.99
CA LEU A 145 -3.60 15.74 9.95
C LEU A 145 -2.47 15.21 9.06
N LEU A 146 -1.43 14.62 9.66
CA LEU A 146 -0.34 13.98 8.91
C LEU A 146 -0.83 12.82 8.05
N GLY A 147 -1.76 12.00 8.58
CA GLY A 147 -2.36 10.91 7.84
C GLY A 147 -3.15 11.42 6.63
N VAL A 148 -4.02 12.40 6.82
CA VAL A 148 -4.83 12.97 5.73
C VAL A 148 -3.96 13.61 4.65
N ILE A 149 -2.95 14.39 5.02
CA ILE A 149 -2.04 15.02 4.05
C ILE A 149 -1.20 13.94 3.35
N GLY A 150 -0.67 12.96 4.10
CA GLY A 150 0.17 11.91 3.56
C GLY A 150 -0.54 11.00 2.55
N PHE A 151 -1.83 10.69 2.77
CA PHE A 151 -2.65 9.94 1.81
C PHE A 151 -3.19 10.82 0.67
N GLY A 152 -3.24 12.14 0.83
CA GLY A 152 -3.74 13.09 -0.17
C GLY A 152 -2.67 13.53 -1.18
N LEU A 153 -1.40 13.34 -0.87
CA LEU A 153 -0.26 13.60 -1.77
C LEU A 153 0.11 12.38 -2.59
#